data_f857c63a7e835952ee922eccb25027c9
#
_entry.id   f857c63a7e835952ee922eccb25027c9
#
_cell.length_a   1.000
_cell.length_b   1.000
_cell.length_c   1.000
_cell.angle_alpha   90.00
_cell.angle_beta   90.00
_cell.angle_gamma   90.00
#
_symmetry.space_group_name_H-M   'P 1'
#
loop_
_entity.id
_entity.type
_entity.pdbx_description
1 polymer ?
#
loop_
_entity_poly.entity_id
_entity_poly.type
_entity_poly.pdbx_seq_one_letter_code
_entity_poly.pdbx_strand_id
1 'polypeptide(L)'
;MPKVKAAKNEHPMNDHPPHDHPHSHPPTDWKHDGVRVVPGNQLDGNVPSTPGMERKAAINFARVGAQKLWAGTVTIHANAKTGAHHHGHLESVIYVVKGRARMRWGEHLEFTAEAGPGDFIYVPPYVPHQEINASPTEVLECVL
;
A
#
# COMPACT_ATOMS: atom_id res chain seq x y z
N MET A 1 -10.46 -1.05 34.23
CA MET A 1 -10.14 -0.78 32.81
C MET A 1 -8.85 0.03 32.76
N PRO A 2 -7.78 -0.51 32.22
CA PRO A 2 -6.57 0.28 32.09
C PRO A 2 -6.79 1.32 30.99
N LYS A 3 -6.59 2.58 31.34
CA LYS A 3 -6.59 3.68 30.38
C LYS A 3 -5.37 3.52 29.47
N VAL A 4 -5.60 3.26 28.22
CA VAL A 4 -4.58 3.37 27.19
C VAL A 4 -4.19 4.84 27.13
N LYS A 5 -3.01 5.17 27.60
CA LYS A 5 -2.43 6.49 27.38
C LYS A 5 -2.21 6.64 25.88
N ALA A 6 -2.87 7.59 25.26
CA ALA A 6 -2.55 8.05 23.92
C ALA A 6 -1.08 8.50 23.94
N ALA A 7 -0.23 7.78 23.23
CA ALA A 7 1.10 8.25 22.95
C ALA A 7 0.96 9.52 22.12
N LYS A 8 1.45 10.64 22.62
CA LYS A 8 1.61 11.85 21.82
C LYS A 8 2.59 11.51 20.72
N ASN A 9 2.09 11.41 19.51
CA ASN A 9 2.92 11.40 18.33
C ASN A 9 3.53 12.79 18.16
N GLU A 10 4.58 13.04 18.88
CA GLU A 10 5.53 14.05 18.46
C GLU A 10 6.42 13.37 17.41
N HIS A 11 6.03 13.50 16.17
CA HIS A 11 6.96 13.34 15.08
C HIS A 11 7.97 14.47 15.22
N PRO A 12 9.24 14.17 15.46
CA PRO A 12 10.25 15.17 15.27
C PRO A 12 10.21 15.54 13.79
N MET A 13 9.82 16.77 13.53
CA MET A 13 9.95 17.36 12.23
C MET A 13 11.38 17.19 11.77
N ASN A 14 11.58 16.31 10.82
CA ASN A 14 12.60 16.37 9.80
C ASN A 14 13.97 16.91 10.24
N ASP A 15 14.60 16.26 11.18
CA ASP A 15 16.04 16.23 11.21
C ASP A 15 16.50 15.03 10.39
N HIS A 16 16.31 15.14 9.10
CA HIS A 16 17.21 14.42 8.23
C HIS A 16 18.58 15.08 8.44
N PRO A 17 19.57 14.34 8.94
CA PRO A 17 20.91 14.86 8.90
C PRO A 17 21.17 15.30 7.45
N PRO A 18 21.83 16.44 7.25
CA PRO A 18 22.21 16.82 5.91
C PRO A 18 22.88 15.60 5.31
N HIS A 19 22.31 15.11 4.24
CA HIS A 19 22.91 14.03 3.49
C HIS A 19 24.16 14.57 2.87
N ASP A 20 25.19 14.64 3.69
CA ASP A 20 26.53 14.89 3.23
C ASP A 20 26.97 13.60 2.56
N HIS A 21 26.56 13.51 1.33
CA HIS A 21 27.03 12.47 0.48
C HIS A 21 28.29 12.94 -0.18
N PRO A 22 29.47 12.38 0.15
CA PRO A 22 30.66 12.60 -0.64
C PRO A 22 30.45 11.93 -1.99
N HIS A 23 30.14 12.72 -3.02
CA HIS A 23 29.65 12.06 -4.21
C HIS A 23 30.26 12.52 -5.46
N SER A 24 30.95 11.60 -5.98
CA SER A 24 31.09 11.45 -7.41
C SER A 24 29.86 10.68 -7.95
N HIS A 25 28.73 11.34 -8.10
CA HIS A 25 27.73 10.81 -8.99
C HIS A 25 28.22 10.97 -10.42
N PRO A 26 28.17 9.89 -11.24
CA PRO A 26 28.35 10.07 -12.67
C PRO A 26 27.35 11.13 -13.16
N PRO A 27 27.66 11.89 -14.22
CA PRO A 27 26.71 12.84 -14.78
C PRO A 27 25.38 12.16 -15.02
N THR A 28 24.33 12.63 -14.33
CA THR A 28 23.00 12.03 -14.43
C THR A 28 22.33 12.55 -15.68
N ASP A 29 21.85 11.67 -16.51
CA ASP A 29 21.00 12.00 -17.65
C ASP A 29 19.57 12.26 -17.15
N TRP A 30 19.32 13.47 -16.66
CA TRP A 30 18.03 13.85 -16.09
C TRP A 30 16.85 13.69 -17.05
N LYS A 31 17.09 13.65 -18.34
CA LYS A 31 16.03 13.43 -19.33
C LYS A 31 15.53 11.99 -19.31
N HIS A 32 16.42 11.02 -19.13
CA HIS A 32 16.11 9.59 -19.16
C HIS A 32 16.05 8.97 -17.77
N ASP A 33 16.80 9.52 -16.81
CA ASP A 33 16.90 9.00 -15.44
C ASP A 33 16.15 9.84 -14.40
N GLY A 34 15.34 10.79 -14.85
CA GLY A 34 14.56 11.67 -14.01
C GLY A 34 13.17 11.11 -13.68
N VAL A 35 12.22 12.00 -13.67
CA VAL A 35 10.80 11.66 -13.41
C VAL A 35 10.27 10.76 -14.51
N ARG A 36 9.52 9.72 -14.10
CA ARG A 36 8.86 8.80 -15.03
C ARG A 36 7.37 8.77 -14.76
N VAL A 37 6.61 8.78 -15.83
CA VAL A 37 5.17 8.55 -15.77
C VAL A 37 4.89 7.16 -16.28
N VAL A 38 4.19 6.36 -15.48
CA VAL A 38 3.67 5.06 -15.90
C VAL A 38 2.20 5.25 -16.26
N PRO A 39 1.84 5.20 -17.54
CA PRO A 39 0.44 5.36 -17.95
C PRO A 39 -0.47 4.29 -17.34
N GLY A 40 -1.70 4.67 -17.00
CA GLY A 40 -2.66 3.77 -16.38
C GLY A 40 -3.06 2.56 -17.22
N ASN A 41 -2.87 2.63 -18.54
CA ASN A 41 -3.10 1.50 -19.47
C ASN A 41 -1.85 0.62 -19.68
N GLN A 42 -0.77 0.89 -18.99
CA GLN A 42 0.51 0.18 -19.10
C GLN A 42 0.95 -0.45 -17.77
N LEU A 43 0.05 -0.62 -16.83
CA LEU A 43 0.35 -1.32 -15.58
C LEU A 43 0.59 -2.80 -15.84
N ASP A 44 1.49 -3.40 -15.07
CA ASP A 44 1.81 -4.81 -15.19
C ASP A 44 0.83 -5.66 -14.38
N GLY A 45 -0.03 -6.39 -15.06
CA GLY A 45 -0.97 -7.34 -14.47
C GLY A 45 -0.38 -8.74 -14.22
N ASN A 46 0.86 -9.00 -14.68
CA ASN A 46 1.53 -10.29 -14.48
C ASN A 46 2.28 -10.31 -13.14
N VAL A 47 1.54 -10.13 -12.07
CA VAL A 47 2.03 -10.15 -10.69
C VAL A 47 1.19 -11.13 -9.86
N PRO A 48 1.74 -11.73 -8.79
CA PRO A 48 0.98 -12.63 -7.94
C PRO A 48 -0.30 -11.97 -7.41
N SER A 49 -1.41 -12.65 -7.53
CA SER A 49 -2.72 -12.20 -7.05
C SER A 49 -3.45 -13.34 -6.34
N THR A 50 -4.29 -12.95 -5.39
CA THR A 50 -5.22 -13.87 -4.74
C THR A 50 -6.45 -14.10 -5.65
N PRO A 51 -7.06 -15.30 -5.66
CA PRO A 51 -8.30 -15.52 -6.41
C PRO A 51 -9.38 -14.48 -6.06
N GLY A 52 -10.05 -13.94 -7.07
CA GLY A 52 -11.03 -12.87 -6.93
C GLY A 52 -10.45 -11.47 -6.83
N MET A 53 -9.13 -11.34 -6.97
CA MET A 53 -8.40 -10.07 -6.95
C MET A 53 -7.56 -9.93 -8.21
N GLU A 54 -7.45 -8.70 -8.70
CA GLU A 54 -6.58 -8.32 -9.81
C GLU A 54 -5.63 -7.24 -9.35
N ARG A 55 -4.34 -7.59 -9.23
CA ARG A 55 -3.28 -6.64 -8.90
C ARG A 55 -2.54 -6.22 -10.16
N LYS A 56 -2.19 -4.93 -10.21
CA LYS A 56 -1.34 -4.39 -11.28
C LYS A 56 -0.26 -3.52 -10.68
N ALA A 57 0.98 -3.81 -11.02
CA ALA A 57 2.12 -3.01 -10.59
C ALA A 57 2.29 -1.79 -11.48
N ALA A 58 2.44 -0.63 -10.87
CA ALA A 58 2.82 0.62 -11.53
C ALA A 58 4.28 0.97 -11.26
N ILE A 59 4.67 0.96 -10.00
CA ILE A 59 5.99 1.35 -9.52
C ILE A 59 6.61 0.17 -8.79
N ASN A 60 7.71 -0.35 -9.32
CA ASN A 60 8.52 -1.37 -8.70
C ASN A 60 9.93 -1.35 -9.28
N PHE A 61 10.79 -2.25 -8.84
CA PHE A 61 12.15 -2.34 -9.36
C PHE A 61 12.19 -2.66 -10.86
N ALA A 62 11.42 -3.64 -11.29
CA ALA A 62 11.44 -4.10 -12.68
C ALA A 62 10.97 -3.02 -13.67
N ARG A 63 10.02 -2.18 -13.27
CA ARG A 63 9.43 -1.18 -14.15
C ARG A 63 10.16 0.16 -14.17
N VAL A 64 10.60 0.62 -13.01
CA VAL A 64 11.17 1.96 -12.87
C VAL A 64 12.47 1.99 -12.05
N GLY A 65 12.98 0.84 -11.63
CA GLY A 65 14.18 0.77 -10.80
C GLY A 65 13.96 1.22 -9.35
N ALA A 66 12.72 1.23 -8.87
CA ALA A 66 12.43 1.63 -7.50
C ALA A 66 13.07 0.68 -6.49
N GLN A 67 13.79 1.22 -5.52
CA GLN A 67 14.54 0.44 -4.52
C GLN A 67 13.75 0.21 -3.23
N LYS A 68 12.88 1.15 -2.87
CA LYS A 68 12.20 1.18 -1.57
C LYS A 68 10.69 1.32 -1.68
N LEU A 69 10.17 1.42 -2.87
CA LEU A 69 8.77 1.73 -3.11
C LEU A 69 8.17 0.72 -4.08
N TRP A 70 7.01 0.23 -3.72
CA TRP A 70 6.10 -0.47 -4.61
C TRP A 70 4.77 0.26 -4.61
N ALA A 71 4.19 0.50 -5.77
CA ALA A 71 2.86 1.07 -5.90
C ALA A 71 2.11 0.42 -7.07
N GLY A 72 0.82 0.29 -6.89
CA GLY A 72 -0.03 -0.30 -7.91
C GLY A 72 -1.50 -0.18 -7.57
N THR A 73 -2.29 -0.93 -8.27
CA THR A 73 -3.74 -1.00 -8.06
C THR A 73 -4.17 -2.41 -7.71
N VAL A 74 -5.29 -2.52 -7.04
CA VAL A 74 -5.98 -3.78 -6.83
C VAL A 74 -7.47 -3.60 -7.08
N THR A 75 -8.05 -4.55 -7.79
CA THR A 75 -9.49 -4.71 -7.93
C THR A 75 -9.88 -5.97 -7.19
N ILE A 76 -10.79 -5.84 -6.22
CA ILE A 76 -11.32 -6.95 -5.44
C ILE A 76 -12.78 -7.14 -5.84
N HIS A 77 -13.09 -8.28 -6.44
CA HIS A 77 -14.45 -8.59 -6.87
C HIS A 77 -15.38 -8.77 -5.68
N ALA A 78 -16.68 -8.64 -5.94
CA ALA A 78 -17.70 -8.84 -4.91
C ALA A 78 -17.51 -10.18 -4.18
N ASN A 79 -17.67 -10.18 -2.87
CA ASN A 79 -17.49 -11.32 -1.98
C ASN A 79 -16.05 -11.89 -1.90
N ALA A 80 -15.08 -11.29 -2.57
CA ALA A 80 -13.69 -11.74 -2.46
C ALA A 80 -13.01 -11.16 -1.22
N LYS A 81 -12.03 -11.91 -0.73
CA LYS A 81 -11.21 -11.54 0.41
C LYS A 81 -9.85 -12.19 0.33
N THR A 82 -8.85 -11.57 0.95
CA THR A 82 -7.54 -12.22 1.15
C THR A 82 -7.61 -13.25 2.28
N GLY A 83 -6.60 -14.13 2.35
CA GLY A 83 -6.29 -14.82 3.59
C GLY A 83 -5.69 -13.84 4.62
N ALA A 84 -5.57 -14.29 5.86
CA ALA A 84 -4.85 -13.55 6.87
C ALA A 84 -3.34 -13.60 6.57
N HIS A 85 -2.70 -12.43 6.56
CA HIS A 85 -1.28 -12.29 6.26
C HIS A 85 -0.70 -11.02 6.87
N HIS A 86 0.62 -10.92 6.88
CA HIS A 86 1.33 -9.69 7.19
C HIS A 86 2.45 -9.47 6.18
N HIS A 87 2.96 -8.27 6.11
CA HIS A 87 4.01 -7.87 5.15
C HIS A 87 5.39 -7.78 5.81
N GLY A 88 5.62 -8.52 6.90
CA GLY A 88 6.87 -8.46 7.65
C GLY A 88 7.11 -7.05 8.20
N HIS A 89 8.33 -6.55 8.03
CA HIS A 89 8.72 -5.22 8.51
C HIS A 89 8.19 -4.06 7.66
N LEU A 90 7.50 -4.36 6.56
CA LEU A 90 6.99 -3.34 5.66
C LEU A 90 5.68 -2.75 6.17
N GLU A 91 5.51 -1.48 5.91
CA GLU A 91 4.26 -0.76 6.10
C GLU A 91 3.48 -0.73 4.79
N SER A 92 2.16 -0.60 4.89
CA SER A 92 1.31 -0.44 3.71
C SER A 92 0.36 0.72 3.88
N VAL A 93 0.12 1.42 2.80
CA VAL A 93 -0.97 2.38 2.67
C VAL A 93 -1.90 1.92 1.56
N ILE A 94 -3.19 2.01 1.81
CA ILE A 94 -4.23 1.66 0.85
C ILE A 94 -5.15 2.85 0.70
N TYR A 95 -5.37 3.29 -0.51
CA TYR A 95 -6.34 4.35 -0.83
C TYR A 95 -7.54 3.75 -1.56
N VAL A 96 -8.74 3.94 -1.02
CA VAL A 96 -9.96 3.43 -1.64
C VAL A 96 -10.42 4.41 -2.72
N VAL A 97 -10.47 3.92 -3.95
CA VAL A 97 -10.94 4.70 -5.11
C VAL A 97 -12.43 4.51 -5.31
N LYS A 98 -12.90 3.28 -5.21
CA LYS A 98 -14.30 2.90 -5.47
C LYS A 98 -14.69 1.70 -4.62
N GLY A 99 -15.92 1.67 -4.17
CA GLY A 99 -16.45 0.57 -3.39
C GLY A 99 -16.24 0.75 -1.88
N ARG A 100 -16.34 -0.34 -1.14
CA ARG A 100 -16.21 -0.34 0.32
C ARG A 100 -15.31 -1.48 0.78
N ALA A 101 -14.25 -1.13 1.47
CA ALA A 101 -13.31 -2.07 2.05
C ALA A 101 -13.70 -2.37 3.50
N ARG A 102 -13.50 -3.63 3.89
CA ARG A 102 -13.50 -4.05 5.30
C ARG A 102 -12.16 -4.64 5.63
N MET A 103 -11.50 -4.09 6.64
CA MET A 103 -10.25 -4.61 7.18
C MET A 103 -10.53 -5.35 8.47
N ARG A 104 -9.94 -6.52 8.61
CA ARG A 104 -9.89 -7.23 9.88
C ARG A 104 -8.43 -7.44 10.26
N TRP A 105 -8.09 -7.30 11.53
CA TRP A 105 -6.71 -7.48 12.00
C TRP A 105 -6.67 -8.00 13.44
N GLY A 106 -5.49 -8.40 13.83
CA GLY A 106 -5.20 -9.00 15.12
C GLY A 106 -4.84 -10.47 14.96
N GLU A 107 -4.36 -11.10 16.03
CA GLU A 107 -3.97 -12.52 16.01
C GLU A 107 -5.11 -13.46 15.60
N HIS A 108 -6.34 -13.08 15.93
CA HIS A 108 -7.55 -13.83 15.58
C HIS A 108 -8.50 -13.04 14.67
N LEU A 109 -7.99 -11.99 14.02
CA LEU A 109 -8.78 -11.07 13.19
C LEU A 109 -9.99 -10.48 13.94
N GLU A 110 -9.82 -10.24 15.23
CA GLU A 110 -10.89 -9.78 16.14
C GLU A 110 -11.29 -8.33 15.95
N PHE A 111 -10.41 -7.50 15.40
CA PHE A 111 -10.69 -6.09 15.15
C PHE A 111 -11.18 -5.87 13.73
N THR A 112 -12.06 -4.90 13.53
CA THR A 112 -12.68 -4.61 12.23
C THR A 112 -12.85 -3.10 12.05
N ALA A 113 -12.56 -2.61 10.85
CA ALA A 113 -12.88 -1.27 10.41
C ALA A 113 -13.26 -1.27 8.93
N GLU A 114 -14.04 -0.30 8.52
CA GLU A 114 -14.43 -0.12 7.13
C GLU A 114 -13.95 1.22 6.57
N ALA A 115 -13.71 1.25 5.26
CA ALA A 115 -13.29 2.43 4.52
C ALA A 115 -14.04 2.52 3.19
N GLY A 116 -14.41 3.72 2.83
CA GLY A 116 -15.05 4.05 1.55
C GLY A 116 -14.20 4.95 0.68
N PRO A 117 -14.70 5.37 -0.49
CA PRO A 117 -13.97 6.19 -1.44
C PRO A 117 -13.38 7.44 -0.81
N GLY A 118 -12.10 7.68 -1.04
CA GLY A 118 -11.36 8.80 -0.48
C GLY A 118 -10.67 8.51 0.86
N ASP A 119 -10.93 7.37 1.48
CA ASP A 119 -10.32 6.99 2.74
C ASP A 119 -8.95 6.34 2.52
N PHE A 120 -8.05 6.57 3.47
CA PHE A 120 -6.76 5.92 3.55
C PHE A 120 -6.77 4.88 4.66
N ILE A 121 -6.14 3.74 4.38
CA ILE A 121 -5.92 2.67 5.36
C ILE A 121 -4.41 2.55 5.57
N TYR A 122 -3.99 2.50 6.81
CA TYR A 122 -2.60 2.24 7.18
C TYR A 122 -2.48 0.86 7.81
N VAL A 123 -1.56 0.07 7.31
CA VAL A 123 -1.23 -1.25 7.87
C VAL A 123 0.18 -1.21 8.43
N PRO A 124 0.33 -1.30 9.78
CA PRO A 124 1.64 -1.32 10.43
C PRO A 124 2.45 -2.57 10.10
N PRO A 125 3.77 -2.56 10.39
CA PRO A 125 4.58 -3.77 10.28
C PRO A 125 4.05 -4.91 11.15
N TYR A 126 4.19 -6.13 10.66
CA TYR A 126 3.89 -7.39 11.36
C TYR A 126 2.44 -7.61 11.81
N VAL A 127 1.52 -6.74 11.42
CA VAL A 127 0.11 -6.87 11.82
C VAL A 127 -0.59 -7.90 10.93
N PRO A 128 -1.05 -9.03 11.49
CA PRO A 128 -1.90 -9.95 10.76
C PRO A 128 -3.20 -9.26 10.39
N HIS A 129 -3.53 -9.27 9.11
CA HIS A 129 -4.72 -8.60 8.60
C HIS A 129 -5.33 -9.33 7.42
N GLN A 130 -6.56 -8.97 7.12
CA GLN A 130 -7.34 -9.49 6.00
C GLN A 130 -8.05 -8.33 5.32
N GLU A 131 -8.00 -8.30 4.00
CA GLU A 131 -8.69 -7.33 3.16
C GLU A 131 -9.94 -7.98 2.56
N ILE A 132 -11.09 -7.34 2.71
CA ILE A 132 -12.39 -7.85 2.32
C ILE A 132 -13.12 -6.80 1.50
N ASN A 133 -13.72 -7.20 0.37
CA ASN A 133 -14.74 -6.38 -0.25
C ASN A 133 -16.04 -6.51 0.55
N ALA A 134 -16.47 -5.41 1.16
CA ALA A 134 -17.67 -5.39 1.99
C ALA A 134 -18.98 -5.45 1.20
N SER A 135 -18.92 -5.27 -0.13
CA SER A 135 -20.11 -5.33 -1.00
C SER A 135 -20.30 -6.73 -1.59
N PRO A 136 -21.53 -7.24 -1.60
CA PRO A 136 -21.85 -8.49 -2.28
C PRO A 136 -22.06 -8.31 -3.80
N THR A 137 -22.09 -7.08 -4.31
CA THR A 137 -22.50 -6.80 -5.69
C THR A 137 -21.53 -5.93 -6.47
N GLU A 138 -20.73 -5.09 -5.79
CA GLU A 138 -19.86 -4.10 -6.43
C GLU A 138 -18.39 -4.44 -6.23
N VAL A 139 -17.56 -4.05 -7.19
CA VAL A 139 -16.11 -4.18 -7.06
C VAL A 139 -15.56 -3.15 -6.08
N LEU A 140 -14.46 -3.50 -5.44
CA LEU A 140 -13.61 -2.60 -4.65
C LEU A 140 -12.35 -2.30 -5.45
N GLU A 141 -12.04 -1.02 -5.65
CA GLU A 141 -10.84 -0.57 -6.34
C GLU A 141 -9.99 0.27 -5.40
N CYS A 142 -8.73 -0.11 -5.25
CA CYS A 142 -7.78 0.54 -4.37
C CYS A 142 -6.46 0.83 -5.09
N VAL A 143 -5.77 1.84 -4.59
CA VAL A 143 -4.35 2.10 -4.85
C VAL A 143 -3.57 1.68 -3.60
N LEU A 144 -2.48 1.01 -3.82
CA LEU A 144 -1.57 0.55 -2.76
C LEU A 144 -0.21 1.21 -2.92
#